data_a91abc606039426f2908cb12e6837dc9
#
_entry.id   a91abc606039426f2908cb12e6837dc9
#
_cell.length_a   1.000
_cell.length_b   1.000
_cell.length_c   1.000
_cell.angle_alpha   90.00
_cell.angle_beta   90.00
_cell.angle_gamma   90.00
#
_symmetry.space_group_name_H-M   'P 1'
#
loop_
_entity.id
_entity.type
_entity.pdbx_description
1 polymer ?
#
loop_
_entity_poly.entity_id
_entity_poly.type
_entity_poly.pdbx_seq_one_letter_code
_entity_poly.pdbx_strand_id
1 'polypeptide(L)'
;MPTDTAAIPSTATTTVGTSTVDEDGELPRAVLMVGDTELRVWVADDAEERTQGLRDVDGLPRDVDGMLFVFDTATPAIFVMEDTLIPLDVWFFDDEGALIGTHEMSPCSAGPCPRYPAPAPVRWALETPLGDQQFQSGDLLSTSASG
;
A
#
# COMPACT_ATOMS: atom_id res chain seq x y z
N MET A 1 30.63 -0.30 3.22
CA MET A 1 29.83 -0.10 2.61
C MET A 1 29.25 -0.36 2.93
N PRO A 2 29.65 -0.14 3.46
CA PRO A 2 28.79 0.01 3.22
C PRO A 2 28.31 -0.47 3.73
N THR A 3 28.88 -0.44 4.14
CA THR A 3 27.97 -0.51 3.79
C THR A 3 27.47 -1.02 4.01
N ASP A 4 28.05 -1.05 4.38
CA ASP A 4 27.12 -1.24 3.88
C ASP A 4 26.72 -1.70 4.17
N THR A 5 27.49 -1.63 4.55
CA THR A 5 26.75 -1.69 4.05
C THR A 5 26.37 -2.06 4.16
N ALA A 6 26.95 -2.18 4.44
CA ALA A 6 26.19 -2.24 3.80
C ALA A 6 25.83 -2.56 3.83
N ALA A 7 26.36 -2.55 4.17
CA ALA A 7 25.60 -2.52 3.47
C ALA A 7 25.28 -2.75 3.39
N ILE A 8 25.77 -2.75 3.62
CA ILE A 8 25.07 -2.64 2.89
C ILE A 8 24.80 -2.85 2.68
N PRO A 9 25.18 -2.94 2.62
CA PRO A 9 24.52 -2.81 1.84
C PRO A 9 24.10 -2.96 1.70
N SER A 10 24.49 -2.98 1.71
CA SER A 10 23.67 -2.86 0.94
C SER A 10 23.24 -2.97 0.65
N THR A 11 23.51 -3.11 0.57
CA THR A 11 22.79 -3.01 -0.15
C THR A 11 22.25 -3.21 -0.50
N ALA A 12 22.25 -3.42 -0.70
CA ALA A 12 21.53 -3.34 -1.33
C ALA A 12 21.01 -3.80 -1.72
N THR A 13 20.86 -4.06 -1.80
CA THR A 13 20.19 -4.28 -2.27
C THR A 13 19.41 -4.62 -2.53
N THR A 14 19.28 -4.82 -2.96
CA THR A 14 18.29 -5.04 -3.13
C THR A 14 17.53 -5.75 -3.13
N THR A 15 17.45 -6.07 -2.81
CA THR A 15 16.73 -6.87 -3.12
C THR A 15 15.53 -6.69 -3.05
N VAL A 16 15.06 -6.86 -3.85
CA VAL A 16 13.85 -6.80 -3.93
C VAL A 16 13.16 -7.59 -3.08
N GLY A 17 12.04 -7.56 -2.70
CA GLY A 17 11.34 -8.34 -1.81
C GLY A 17 11.74 -8.10 -0.42
N THR A 18 12.69 -7.38 -0.20
CA THR A 18 13.08 -7.05 1.13
C THR A 18 12.51 -5.72 1.48
N SER A 19 11.69 -5.68 2.48
CA SER A 19 11.13 -4.45 2.91
C SER A 19 12.07 -3.79 3.79
N THR A 20 12.51 -2.63 3.43
CA THR A 20 13.37 -1.85 4.29
C THR A 20 12.83 -0.46 4.34
N VAL A 21 12.99 0.19 5.45
CA VAL A 21 12.75 1.62 5.50
C VAL A 21 14.04 2.27 5.06
N ASP A 22 13.93 3.41 4.40
CA ASP A 22 15.14 4.09 3.99
C ASP A 22 15.72 4.82 5.19
N GLU A 23 16.80 5.55 4.98
CA GLU A 23 17.49 6.16 6.11
C GLU A 23 16.66 7.20 6.79
N ASP A 24 15.61 7.69 6.17
CA ASP A 24 14.72 8.64 6.82
C ASP A 24 13.62 7.94 7.58
N GLY A 25 13.59 6.64 7.60
CA GLY A 25 12.54 5.89 8.25
C GLY A 25 11.29 5.72 7.44
N GLU A 26 11.31 6.08 6.18
CA GLU A 26 10.15 5.91 5.32
C GLU A 26 10.16 4.55 4.65
N LEU A 27 8.97 4.07 4.31
CA LEU A 27 8.84 2.82 3.60
C LEU A 27 9.38 2.95 2.17
N PRO A 28 9.71 1.83 1.55
CA PRO A 28 10.09 1.86 0.14
C PRO A 28 8.98 2.45 -0.70
N ARG A 29 9.34 3.03 -1.82
CA ARG A 29 8.41 3.67 -2.73
C ARG A 29 8.44 2.99 -4.07
N ALA A 30 7.33 3.05 -4.78
CA ALA A 30 7.22 2.51 -6.13
C ALA A 30 6.33 3.41 -6.95
N VAL A 31 6.47 3.31 -8.26
CA VAL A 31 5.57 3.97 -9.20
C VAL A 31 4.71 2.89 -9.83
N LEU A 32 3.42 3.08 -9.84
CA LEU A 32 2.52 2.10 -10.43
C LEU A 32 1.48 2.79 -11.29
N MET A 33 0.81 1.99 -12.10
CA MET A 33 -0.30 2.44 -12.92
C MET A 33 -1.54 1.68 -12.51
N VAL A 34 -2.66 2.38 -12.40
CA VAL A 34 -3.96 1.75 -12.28
C VAL A 34 -4.77 2.28 -13.44
N GLY A 35 -5.09 1.41 -14.41
CA GLY A 35 -5.64 1.90 -15.66
C GLY A 35 -4.67 2.86 -16.29
N ASP A 36 -5.10 4.09 -16.53
CA ASP A 36 -4.26 5.11 -17.15
C ASP A 36 -3.65 6.07 -16.12
N THR A 37 -3.84 5.83 -14.84
CA THR A 37 -3.39 6.76 -13.79
C THR A 37 -2.07 6.30 -13.21
N GLU A 38 -1.10 7.19 -13.21
CA GLU A 38 0.19 6.91 -12.60
C GLU A 38 0.18 7.39 -11.15
N LEU A 39 0.71 6.57 -10.24
CA LEU A 39 0.73 6.88 -8.82
C LEU A 39 2.09 6.59 -8.24
N ARG A 40 2.48 7.40 -7.27
CA ARG A 40 3.68 7.15 -6.48
C ARG A 40 3.23 6.73 -5.11
N VAL A 41 3.68 5.57 -4.67
CA VAL A 41 3.14 4.98 -3.44
C VAL A 41 4.25 4.50 -2.53
N TRP A 42 3.96 4.47 -1.24
CA TRP A 42 4.72 3.67 -0.30
C TRP A 42 4.33 2.22 -0.51
N VAL A 43 5.24 1.30 -0.20
CA VAL A 43 4.99 -0.13 -0.38
C VAL A 43 5.08 -0.82 0.96
N ALA A 44 4.06 -1.59 1.30
CA ALA A 44 4.03 -2.43 2.49
C ALA A 44 3.96 -3.87 2.03
N ASP A 45 5.08 -4.58 2.09
CA ASP A 45 5.15 -5.92 1.52
C ASP A 45 5.58 -6.98 2.53
N ASP A 46 5.63 -6.65 3.82
CA ASP A 46 5.76 -7.69 4.83
C ASP A 46 4.63 -7.52 5.85
N ALA A 47 4.50 -8.51 6.74
CA ALA A 47 3.36 -8.56 7.64
C ALA A 47 3.34 -7.36 8.57
N GLU A 48 4.49 -6.94 9.05
CA GLU A 48 4.56 -5.83 9.99
C GLU A 48 4.17 -4.53 9.31
N GLU A 49 4.67 -4.30 8.12
CA GLU A 49 4.33 -3.09 7.37
C GLU A 49 2.87 -3.07 6.99
N ARG A 50 2.32 -4.21 6.61
CA ARG A 50 0.89 -4.28 6.26
C ARG A 50 0.02 -4.02 7.49
N THR A 51 0.43 -4.49 8.65
CA THR A 51 -0.32 -4.24 9.88
C THR A 51 -0.26 -2.78 10.26
N GLN A 52 0.89 -2.14 10.12
CA GLN A 52 1.03 -0.73 10.44
C GLN A 52 0.22 0.15 9.49
N GLY A 53 0.30 -0.16 8.19
CA GLY A 53 -0.42 0.63 7.20
C GLY A 53 -0.18 2.10 7.39
N LEU A 54 -1.25 2.86 7.34
CA LEU A 54 -1.18 4.32 7.51
C LEU A 54 -1.59 4.76 8.91
N ARG A 55 -1.41 3.91 9.91
CA ARG A 55 -1.71 4.30 11.29
C ARG A 55 -0.86 5.49 11.69
N ASP A 56 -1.47 6.41 12.41
CA ASP A 56 -0.81 7.58 12.96
C ASP A 56 -0.25 8.54 11.90
N VAL A 57 -0.63 8.36 10.65
CA VAL A 57 -0.22 9.27 9.58
C VAL A 57 -1.33 10.31 9.43
N ASP A 58 -0.98 11.59 9.60
CA ASP A 58 -1.98 12.64 9.52
C ASP A 58 -2.02 13.32 8.17
N GLY A 59 -1.31 12.79 7.20
CA GLY A 59 -1.33 13.26 5.83
C GLY A 59 -0.19 12.63 5.07
N LEU A 60 -0.35 12.50 3.76
CA LEU A 60 0.72 11.94 2.94
C LEU A 60 1.62 13.07 2.45
N PRO A 61 2.91 12.78 2.26
CA PRO A 61 3.79 13.76 1.60
C PRO A 61 3.24 14.12 0.23
N ARG A 62 3.60 15.29 -0.24
CA ARG A 62 3.06 15.82 -1.49
C ARG A 62 3.33 14.89 -2.67
N ASP A 63 4.44 14.15 -2.63
CA ASP A 63 4.83 13.28 -3.71
C ASP A 63 4.43 11.82 -3.48
N VAL A 64 3.53 11.55 -2.54
CA VAL A 64 3.05 10.21 -2.26
C VAL A 64 1.53 10.20 -2.41
N ASP A 65 1.03 9.35 -3.29
CA ASP A 65 -0.40 9.29 -3.58
C ASP A 65 -1.13 8.26 -2.74
N GLY A 66 -0.42 7.35 -2.12
CA GLY A 66 -1.06 6.32 -1.31
C GLY A 66 -0.08 5.27 -0.87
N MET A 67 -0.63 4.16 -0.36
CA MET A 67 0.19 3.02 0.07
C MET A 67 -0.31 1.76 -0.61
N LEU A 68 0.61 1.02 -1.19
CA LEU A 68 0.31 -0.26 -1.82
C LEU A 68 0.67 -1.39 -0.87
N PHE A 69 -0.31 -2.24 -0.59
CA PHE A 69 -0.12 -3.42 0.24
C PHE A 69 0.08 -4.60 -0.71
N VAL A 70 1.17 -5.32 -0.54
CA VAL A 70 1.52 -6.45 -1.41
C VAL A 70 1.44 -7.72 -0.58
N PHE A 71 0.67 -8.69 -1.07
CA PHE A 71 0.53 -9.99 -0.41
C PHE A 71 1.27 -11.03 -1.24
N ASP A 72 1.92 -11.98 -0.56
CA ASP A 72 2.71 -12.99 -1.25
C ASP A 72 1.85 -13.94 -2.08
N THR A 73 0.63 -14.16 -1.63
CA THR A 73 -0.34 -14.99 -2.35
C THR A 73 -1.69 -14.32 -2.22
N ALA A 74 -2.63 -14.74 -3.04
CA ALA A 74 -3.98 -14.21 -2.93
C ALA A 74 -4.52 -14.45 -1.54
N THR A 75 -4.97 -13.39 -0.88
CA THR A 75 -5.30 -13.40 0.54
C THR A 75 -6.68 -12.77 0.76
N PRO A 76 -7.54 -13.40 1.58
CA PRO A 76 -8.79 -12.74 1.98
C PRO A 76 -8.48 -11.64 2.97
N ALA A 77 -8.33 -10.43 2.48
CA ALA A 77 -7.87 -9.31 3.27
C ALA A 77 -9.04 -8.58 3.93
N ILE A 78 -8.82 -8.10 5.16
CA ILE A 78 -9.78 -7.28 5.87
C ILE A 78 -9.03 -6.08 6.39
N PHE A 79 -9.52 -4.89 6.08
CA PHE A 79 -8.89 -3.66 6.52
C PHE A 79 -9.67 -3.05 7.67
N VAL A 80 -8.96 -2.39 8.57
CA VAL A 80 -9.56 -1.65 9.67
C VAL A 80 -8.87 -0.29 9.72
N MET A 81 -9.55 0.67 10.33
CA MET A 81 -9.04 2.04 10.40
C MET A 81 -8.64 2.42 11.81
N GLU A 82 -8.34 1.46 12.67
CA GLU A 82 -7.93 1.73 14.04
C GLU A 82 -6.68 2.59 14.01
N ASP A 83 -6.69 3.70 14.73
CA ASP A 83 -5.58 4.65 14.81
C ASP A 83 -5.16 5.24 13.48
N THR A 84 -6.00 5.14 12.47
CA THR A 84 -5.77 5.79 11.20
C THR A 84 -6.47 7.14 11.22
N LEU A 85 -5.74 8.20 10.94
CA LEU A 85 -6.18 9.56 11.25
C LEU A 85 -6.89 10.23 10.09
N ILE A 86 -6.72 9.73 8.87
CA ILE A 86 -7.33 10.35 7.69
C ILE A 86 -8.27 9.37 7.02
N PRO A 87 -9.34 9.86 6.40
CA PRO A 87 -10.24 8.96 5.66
C PRO A 87 -9.55 8.47 4.39
N LEU A 88 -9.82 7.23 4.03
CA LEU A 88 -9.13 6.58 2.93
C LEU A 88 -10.11 5.81 2.06
N ASP A 89 -9.76 5.69 0.79
CA ASP A 89 -10.35 4.67 -0.07
C ASP A 89 -9.40 3.49 -0.11
N VAL A 90 -9.92 2.27 -0.06
CA VAL A 90 -9.11 1.09 -0.31
C VAL A 90 -9.60 0.44 -1.60
N TRP A 91 -8.65 0.09 -2.46
CA TRP A 91 -8.91 -0.50 -3.77
C TRP A 91 -8.31 -1.90 -3.77
N PHE A 92 -9.12 -2.91 -4.11
CA PHE A 92 -8.69 -4.30 -4.03
C PHE A 92 -8.43 -4.87 -5.41
N PHE A 93 -7.29 -5.51 -5.58
CA PHE A 93 -6.87 -6.07 -6.87
C PHE A 93 -6.61 -7.56 -6.71
N ASP A 94 -7.12 -8.35 -7.65
CA ASP A 94 -7.00 -9.80 -7.57
C ASP A 94 -5.62 -10.28 -8.04
N ASP A 95 -5.48 -11.59 -8.16
CA ASP A 95 -4.20 -12.20 -8.50
C ASP A 95 -3.73 -11.81 -9.91
N GLU A 96 -4.62 -11.31 -10.73
CA GLU A 96 -4.28 -10.85 -12.08
C GLU A 96 -4.09 -9.35 -12.14
N GLY A 97 -4.23 -8.66 -11.01
CA GLY A 97 -4.08 -7.22 -10.97
C GLY A 97 -5.31 -6.45 -11.34
N ALA A 98 -6.45 -7.10 -11.44
CA ALA A 98 -7.69 -6.41 -11.82
C ALA A 98 -8.40 -5.88 -10.58
N LEU A 99 -8.92 -4.67 -10.68
CA LEU A 99 -9.66 -4.06 -9.58
C LEU A 99 -10.99 -4.76 -9.41
N ILE A 100 -11.23 -5.30 -8.22
CA ILE A 100 -12.43 -6.09 -7.95
C ILE A 100 -13.35 -5.46 -6.91
N GLY A 101 -12.93 -4.40 -6.25
CA GLY A 101 -13.79 -3.74 -5.27
C GLY A 101 -13.09 -2.61 -4.57
N THR A 102 -13.86 -1.86 -3.79
CA THR A 102 -13.38 -0.71 -3.06
C THR A 102 -14.27 -0.46 -1.86
N HIS A 103 -13.71 0.18 -0.83
CA HIS A 103 -14.48 0.69 0.29
C HIS A 103 -14.03 2.09 0.61
N GLU A 104 -14.97 2.92 1.04
CA GLU A 104 -14.65 4.21 1.67
C GLU A 104 -14.54 3.96 3.16
N MET A 105 -13.42 4.37 3.75
CA MET A 105 -13.13 4.06 5.14
C MET A 105 -12.97 5.33 5.95
N SER A 106 -13.59 5.36 7.12
CA SER A 106 -13.52 6.52 8.01
C SER A 106 -12.57 6.26 9.16
N PRO A 107 -11.88 7.28 9.65
CA PRO A 107 -11.00 7.11 10.80
C PRO A 107 -11.74 6.54 12.00
N CYS A 108 -11.06 5.75 12.81
CA CYS A 108 -11.63 5.14 13.98
C CYS A 108 -10.59 5.15 15.09
N SER A 109 -10.83 5.95 16.13
CA SER A 109 -9.85 6.11 17.18
C SER A 109 -10.23 5.38 18.46
N ALA A 110 -11.45 4.88 18.57
CA ALA A 110 -11.88 4.24 19.81
C ALA A 110 -13.03 3.31 19.54
N GLY A 111 -13.20 2.33 20.43
CA GLY A 111 -14.29 1.37 20.38
C GLY A 111 -14.05 0.34 19.31
N PRO A 112 -15.04 -0.50 19.05
CA PRO A 112 -14.89 -1.45 17.95
C PRO A 112 -14.92 -0.70 16.62
N CYS A 113 -13.91 -0.93 15.80
CA CYS A 113 -13.82 -0.27 14.51
C CYS A 113 -14.46 -1.13 13.43
N PRO A 114 -15.08 -0.51 12.42
CA PRO A 114 -15.64 -1.29 11.32
C PRO A 114 -14.58 -2.08 10.59
N ARG A 115 -14.99 -3.17 9.98
CA ARG A 115 -14.13 -4.02 9.17
C ARG A 115 -14.50 -3.84 7.71
N TYR A 116 -13.49 -3.77 6.87
CA TYR A 116 -13.67 -3.53 5.44
C TYR A 116 -13.06 -4.70 4.69
N PRO A 117 -13.84 -5.76 4.40
CA PRO A 117 -13.29 -6.95 3.78
C PRO A 117 -13.22 -6.81 2.28
N ALA A 118 -12.21 -7.43 1.69
CA ALA A 118 -12.15 -7.57 0.25
C ALA A 118 -13.23 -8.54 -0.23
N PRO A 119 -13.78 -8.32 -1.43
CA PRO A 119 -14.85 -9.20 -1.92
C PRO A 119 -14.37 -10.57 -2.33
N ALA A 120 -13.06 -10.74 -2.52
CA ALA A 120 -12.46 -12.01 -2.89
C ALA A 120 -10.99 -11.91 -2.54
N PRO A 121 -10.21 -13.01 -2.58
CA PRO A 121 -8.79 -12.93 -2.26
C PRO A 121 -8.06 -11.96 -3.17
N VAL A 122 -7.12 -11.22 -2.60
CA VAL A 122 -6.39 -10.18 -3.30
C VAL A 122 -4.90 -10.39 -3.21
N ARG A 123 -4.18 -9.93 -4.22
CA ARG A 123 -2.73 -9.87 -4.20
C ARG A 123 -2.24 -8.49 -3.87
N TRP A 124 -3.04 -7.47 -4.13
CA TRP A 124 -2.67 -6.09 -3.85
C TRP A 124 -3.87 -5.33 -3.34
N ALA A 125 -3.61 -4.40 -2.44
CA ALA A 125 -4.61 -3.43 -2.01
C ALA A 125 -3.93 -2.07 -1.98
N LEU A 126 -4.66 -1.05 -2.40
CA LEU A 126 -4.11 0.30 -2.47
C LEU A 126 -4.97 1.21 -1.62
N GLU A 127 -4.36 1.92 -0.68
CA GLU A 127 -5.06 2.95 0.09
C GLU A 127 -4.67 4.31 -0.43
N THR A 128 -5.67 5.14 -0.71
CA THR A 128 -5.46 6.51 -1.14
C THR A 128 -6.35 7.42 -0.31
N PRO A 129 -5.99 8.70 -0.15
CA PRO A 129 -6.88 9.62 0.57
C PRO A 129 -8.26 9.65 -0.09
N LEU A 130 -9.28 9.75 0.74
CA LEU A 130 -10.67 9.65 0.28
C LEU A 130 -10.94 10.67 -0.81
N GLY A 131 -11.44 10.21 -1.93
CA GLY A 131 -11.86 11.09 -3.01
C GLY A 131 -10.76 11.50 -3.97
N ASP A 132 -9.49 11.19 -3.67
CA ASP A 132 -8.39 11.62 -4.55
C ASP A 132 -8.37 10.87 -5.87
N GLN A 133 -8.78 9.61 -5.88
CA GLN A 133 -8.69 8.78 -7.08
C GLN A 133 -10.06 8.25 -7.45
N GLN A 134 -10.22 7.97 -8.75
CA GLN A 134 -11.46 7.38 -9.26
C GLN A 134 -11.06 6.28 -10.23
N PHE A 135 -11.09 5.04 -9.78
CA PHE A 135 -10.77 3.90 -10.62
C PHE A 135 -12.05 3.14 -10.96
N GLN A 136 -12.01 2.35 -12.01
CA GLN A 136 -13.17 1.59 -12.44
C GLN A 136 -12.92 0.12 -12.30
N SER A 137 -13.98 -0.64 -12.03
CA SER A 137 -13.90 -2.08 -11.92
C SER A 137 -13.24 -2.65 -13.16
N GLY A 138 -12.28 -3.52 -12.96
CA GLY A 138 -11.53 -4.10 -14.07
C GLY A 138 -10.28 -3.36 -14.47
N ASP A 139 -10.06 -2.16 -13.93
CA ASP A 139 -8.80 -1.47 -14.19
C ASP A 139 -7.64 -2.33 -13.73
N LEU A 140 -6.56 -2.33 -14.48
CA LEU A 140 -5.42 -3.18 -14.17
C LEU A 140 -4.33 -2.39 -13.46
N LEU A 141 -3.79 -3.01 -12.42
CA LEU A 141 -2.64 -2.49 -11.71
C LEU A 141 -1.39 -3.06 -12.34
N SER A 142 -0.42 -2.19 -12.63
CA SER A 142 0.87 -2.63 -13.10
C SER A 142 1.93 -1.75 -12.47
N THR A 143 3.09 -2.34 -12.19
CA THR A 143 4.16 -1.55 -11.62
C THR A 143 5.08 -1.14 -12.74
N SER A 144 5.57 0.09 -12.67
CA SER A 144 6.56 0.47 -13.60
C SER A 144 7.79 -0.26 -13.18
N ALA A 145 8.60 -0.52 -14.12
CA ALA A 145 9.72 -1.31 -13.83
C ALA A 145 10.72 -0.49 -13.14
N SER A 146 10.42 0.06 -12.18
CA SER A 146 11.28 0.85 -11.51
C SER A 146 12.34 0.09 -11.03
N GLY A 147 12.33 -0.84 -11.39
CA GLY A 147 13.46 -1.62 -11.01
C GLY A 147 13.85 -1.09 -10.05
#